data_2bb7a0dbb00b5dec96ead1ccf5a2e85a
#
_entry.id   2bb7a0dbb00b5dec96ead1ccf5a2e85a
#
_cell.length_a   1.000
_cell.length_b   1.000
_cell.length_c   1.000
_cell.angle_alpha   90.00
_cell.angle_beta   90.00
_cell.angle_gamma   90.00
#
_symmetry.space_group_name_H-M   'P 1'
#
loop_
_entity.id
_entity.type
_entity.pdbx_description
1 polymer ?
#
loop_
_entity_poly.entity_id
_entity_poly.type
_entity_poly.pdbx_seq_one_letter_code
_entity_poly.pdbx_strand_id
1 'polypeptide(L)'
;MERPAGVTILAVVAFILGGFSALGGLGMALGGAVLSRMASGSGLGMLASLGGAVLGAIFFGFAVIYIVDAVGLLKVANWARILTVVLVALHLFRSAFGLLRAVAHVHPIGLFFTLIFAAVDVWILVYLFKPEVKQAFGATGF
;
A
#
# COMPACT_ATOMS: atom_id res chain seq x y z
N MET A 1 24.01 0.96 16.18
CA MET A 1 22.83 1.77 16.54
C MET A 1 21.65 0.83 16.68
N GLU A 2 20.95 0.89 17.81
CA GLU A 2 19.76 0.04 18.00
C GLU A 2 18.62 0.55 17.12
N ARG A 3 17.92 -0.41 16.48
CA ARG A 3 16.79 -0.12 15.62
C ARG A 3 15.58 0.27 16.49
N PRO A 4 14.94 1.44 16.27
CA PRO A 4 13.73 1.78 17.00
C PRO A 4 12.63 0.73 16.77
N ALA A 5 11.97 0.29 17.84
CA ALA A 5 10.94 -0.76 17.77
C ALA A 5 9.81 -0.44 16.76
N GLY A 6 9.42 0.84 16.66
CA GLY A 6 8.42 1.27 15.71
C GLY A 6 8.83 1.08 14.23
N VAL A 7 10.12 1.18 13.90
CA VAL A 7 10.61 0.90 12.54
C VAL A 7 10.44 -0.58 12.20
N THR A 8 10.64 -1.47 13.16
CA THR A 8 10.40 -2.90 12.99
C THR A 8 8.91 -3.18 12.76
N ILE A 9 8.03 -2.53 13.53
CA ILE A 9 6.57 -2.65 13.35
C ILE A 9 6.17 -2.18 11.94
N LEU A 10 6.67 -1.04 11.48
CA LEU A 10 6.40 -0.54 10.13
C LEU A 10 6.87 -1.51 9.05
N ALA A 11 8.06 -2.10 9.21
CA ALA A 11 8.56 -3.10 8.28
C ALA A 11 7.67 -4.35 8.23
N VAL A 12 7.20 -4.84 9.38
CA VAL A 12 6.26 -5.98 9.44
C VAL A 12 4.94 -5.64 8.75
N VAL A 13 4.40 -4.45 8.99
CA VAL A 13 3.18 -3.98 8.32
C VAL A 13 3.38 -3.91 6.81
N ALA A 14 4.52 -3.37 6.35
CA ALA A 14 4.85 -3.32 4.91
C ALA A 14 4.96 -4.72 4.29
N PHE A 15 5.57 -5.71 5.00
CA PHE A 15 5.58 -7.10 4.55
C PHE A 15 4.18 -7.70 4.43
N ILE A 16 3.32 -7.45 5.41
CA ILE A 16 1.92 -7.93 5.38
C ILE A 16 1.17 -7.31 4.19
N LEU A 17 1.30 -6.00 3.98
CA LEU A 17 0.67 -5.30 2.85
C LEU A 17 1.22 -5.81 1.51
N GLY A 18 2.53 -6.05 1.41
CA GLY A 18 3.15 -6.65 0.24
C GLY A 18 2.60 -8.06 -0.05
N GLY A 19 2.46 -8.89 0.98
CA GLY A 19 1.87 -10.23 0.87
C GLY A 19 0.41 -10.18 0.39
N PHE A 20 -0.41 -9.34 0.98
CA PHE A 20 -1.80 -9.14 0.54
C PHE A 20 -1.89 -8.61 -0.89
N SER A 21 -1.00 -7.68 -1.26
CA SER A 21 -0.94 -7.17 -2.64
C SER A 21 -0.56 -8.26 -3.64
N ALA A 22 0.39 -9.14 -3.30
CA ALA A 22 0.76 -10.27 -4.14
C ALA A 22 -0.40 -11.26 -4.33
N LEU A 23 -1.08 -11.62 -3.24
CA LEU A 23 -2.27 -12.49 -3.29
C LEU A 23 -3.41 -11.85 -4.08
N GLY A 24 -3.64 -10.54 -3.88
CA GLY A 24 -4.62 -9.77 -4.65
C GLY A 24 -4.30 -9.77 -6.15
N GLY A 25 -3.02 -9.57 -6.50
CA GLY A 25 -2.55 -9.63 -7.88
C GLY A 25 -2.77 -10.99 -8.52
N LEU A 26 -2.46 -12.06 -7.80
CA LEU A 26 -2.72 -13.43 -8.24
C LEU A 26 -4.23 -13.68 -8.43
N GLY A 27 -5.05 -13.26 -7.46
CA GLY A 27 -6.50 -13.38 -7.54
C GLY A 27 -7.10 -12.65 -8.74
N MET A 28 -6.62 -11.43 -9.05
CA MET A 28 -7.05 -10.68 -10.22
C MET A 28 -6.65 -11.34 -11.54
N ALA A 29 -5.41 -11.83 -11.63
CA ALA A 29 -4.92 -12.50 -12.83
C ALA A 29 -5.69 -13.82 -13.09
N LEU A 30 -5.86 -14.66 -12.06
CA LEU A 30 -6.60 -15.93 -12.16
C LEU A 30 -8.09 -15.69 -12.40
N GLY A 31 -8.71 -14.74 -11.68
CA GLY A 31 -10.12 -14.37 -11.85
C GLY A 31 -10.40 -13.89 -13.27
N GLY A 32 -9.54 -13.03 -13.82
CA GLY A 32 -9.65 -12.60 -15.21
C GLY A 32 -9.53 -13.75 -16.22
N ALA A 33 -8.62 -14.69 -15.96
CA ALA A 33 -8.46 -15.89 -16.80
C ALA A 33 -9.68 -16.82 -16.73
N VAL A 34 -10.27 -17.02 -15.56
CA VAL A 34 -11.48 -17.83 -15.38
C VAL A 34 -12.67 -17.20 -16.08
N LEU A 35 -12.90 -15.87 -15.85
CA LEU A 35 -13.98 -15.14 -16.52
C LEU A 35 -13.83 -15.13 -18.03
N SER A 36 -12.60 -15.03 -18.54
CA SER A 36 -12.29 -15.12 -19.97
C SER A 36 -12.74 -16.45 -20.58
N ARG A 37 -12.51 -17.56 -19.85
CA ARG A 37 -12.95 -18.90 -20.32
C ARG A 37 -14.46 -19.06 -20.29
N MET A 38 -15.12 -18.53 -19.25
CA MET A 38 -16.58 -18.58 -19.12
C MET A 38 -17.29 -17.73 -20.20
N ALA A 39 -16.68 -16.63 -20.61
CA ALA A 39 -17.17 -15.71 -21.65
C ALA A 39 -16.50 -15.95 -23.02
N SER A 40 -15.98 -17.17 -23.25
CA SER A 40 -15.33 -17.54 -24.51
C SER A 40 -16.31 -17.39 -25.68
N GLY A 41 -15.85 -16.71 -26.75
CA GLY A 41 -16.68 -16.37 -27.89
C GLY A 41 -17.33 -14.98 -27.85
N SER A 42 -17.16 -14.23 -26.77
CA SER A 42 -17.60 -12.83 -26.66
C SER A 42 -16.42 -11.89 -26.44
N GLY A 43 -16.53 -10.63 -26.88
CA GLY A 43 -15.52 -9.60 -26.61
C GLY A 43 -15.30 -9.35 -25.09
N LEU A 44 -16.27 -9.71 -24.24
CA LEU A 44 -16.16 -9.63 -22.79
C LEU A 44 -15.09 -10.58 -22.21
N GLY A 45 -14.88 -11.76 -22.81
CA GLY A 45 -13.83 -12.68 -22.40
C GLY A 45 -12.43 -12.08 -22.57
N MET A 46 -12.18 -11.42 -23.68
CA MET A 46 -10.92 -10.72 -23.93
C MET A 46 -10.70 -9.56 -22.94
N LEU A 47 -11.72 -8.74 -22.71
CA LEU A 47 -11.67 -7.64 -21.75
C LEU A 47 -11.41 -8.13 -20.32
N ALA A 48 -12.04 -9.24 -19.91
CA ALA A 48 -11.83 -9.84 -18.59
C ALA A 48 -10.39 -10.34 -18.41
N SER A 49 -9.83 -11.00 -19.45
CA SER A 49 -8.45 -11.48 -19.45
C SER A 49 -7.44 -10.33 -19.36
N LEU A 50 -7.55 -9.34 -20.23
CA LEU A 50 -6.66 -8.18 -20.27
C LEU A 50 -6.79 -7.35 -18.98
N GLY A 51 -8.02 -7.09 -18.53
CA GLY A 51 -8.28 -6.36 -17.29
C GLY A 51 -7.70 -7.08 -16.07
N GLY A 52 -7.89 -8.38 -15.96
CA GLY A 52 -7.32 -9.20 -14.89
C GLY A 52 -5.80 -9.23 -14.92
N ALA A 53 -5.19 -9.35 -16.09
CA ALA A 53 -3.73 -9.34 -16.25
C ALA A 53 -3.13 -7.98 -15.88
N VAL A 54 -3.71 -6.87 -16.35
CA VAL A 54 -3.24 -5.51 -16.05
C VAL A 54 -3.37 -5.20 -14.56
N LEU A 55 -4.54 -5.47 -13.97
CA LEU A 55 -4.76 -5.26 -12.54
C LEU A 55 -3.83 -6.16 -11.71
N GLY A 56 -3.68 -7.42 -12.11
CA GLY A 56 -2.74 -8.35 -11.48
C GLY A 56 -1.32 -7.82 -11.49
N ALA A 57 -0.84 -7.32 -12.64
CA ALA A 57 0.50 -6.73 -12.77
C ALA A 57 0.69 -5.49 -11.88
N ILE A 58 -0.32 -4.62 -11.79
CA ILE A 58 -0.29 -3.45 -10.91
C ILE A 58 -0.16 -3.87 -9.44
N PHE A 59 -0.97 -4.84 -8.98
CA PHE A 59 -0.89 -5.35 -7.62
C PHE A 59 0.44 -6.01 -7.31
N PHE A 60 1.02 -6.76 -8.27
CA PHE A 60 2.39 -7.31 -8.12
C PHE A 60 3.43 -6.21 -8.05
N GLY A 61 3.30 -5.13 -8.83
CA GLY A 61 4.17 -3.96 -8.71
C GLY A 61 4.14 -3.37 -7.30
N PHE A 62 2.95 -3.17 -6.73
CA PHE A 62 2.81 -2.72 -5.34
C PHE A 62 3.39 -3.72 -4.34
N ALA A 63 3.20 -5.04 -4.54
CA ALA A 63 3.78 -6.06 -3.68
C ALA A 63 5.32 -5.94 -3.63
N VAL A 64 5.97 -5.79 -4.79
CA VAL A 64 7.43 -5.60 -4.87
C VAL A 64 7.85 -4.32 -4.13
N ILE A 65 7.16 -3.20 -4.35
CA ILE A 65 7.45 -1.93 -3.70
C ILE A 65 7.37 -2.07 -2.17
N TYR A 66 6.30 -2.65 -1.63
CA TYR A 66 6.13 -2.85 -0.19
C TYR A 66 7.17 -3.80 0.40
N ILE A 67 7.54 -4.87 -0.30
CA ILE A 67 8.56 -5.82 0.18
C ILE A 67 9.94 -5.15 0.19
N VAL A 68 10.30 -4.41 -0.86
CA VAL A 68 11.56 -3.66 -0.96
C VAL A 68 11.63 -2.58 0.12
N ASP A 69 10.54 -1.85 0.35
CA ASP A 69 10.42 -0.86 1.41
C ASP A 69 10.62 -1.50 2.80
N ALA A 70 9.94 -2.62 3.07
CA ALA A 70 10.08 -3.37 4.32
C ALA A 70 11.53 -3.80 4.58
N VAL A 71 12.23 -4.35 3.57
CA VAL A 71 13.64 -4.73 3.68
C VAL A 71 14.51 -3.50 3.93
N GLY A 72 14.24 -2.39 3.26
CA GLY A 72 14.95 -1.13 3.47
C GLY A 72 14.75 -0.56 4.87
N LEU A 73 13.53 -0.60 5.41
CA LEU A 73 13.22 -0.22 6.79
C LEU A 73 13.98 -1.11 7.79
N LEU A 74 14.02 -2.43 7.57
CA LEU A 74 14.80 -3.34 8.41
C LEU A 74 16.30 -3.04 8.38
N LYS A 75 16.84 -2.54 7.29
CA LYS A 75 18.22 -2.09 7.15
C LYS A 75 18.45 -0.66 7.63
N VAL A 76 17.41 0.01 8.12
CA VAL A 76 17.44 1.42 8.54
C VAL A 76 18.01 2.33 7.43
N ALA A 77 17.69 2.01 6.17
CA ALA A 77 18.14 2.76 5.02
C ALA A 77 17.32 4.03 4.82
N ASN A 78 17.97 5.19 4.69
CA ASN A 78 17.28 6.48 4.58
C ASN A 78 16.33 6.55 3.37
N TRP A 79 16.67 5.90 2.26
CA TRP A 79 15.79 5.85 1.09
C TRP A 79 14.45 5.14 1.38
N ALA A 80 14.45 4.09 2.23
CA ALA A 80 13.22 3.40 2.61
C ALA A 80 12.31 4.30 3.44
N ARG A 81 12.87 5.09 4.38
CA ARG A 81 12.10 6.10 5.11
C ARG A 81 11.40 7.07 4.15
N ILE A 82 12.13 7.57 3.15
CA ILE A 82 11.57 8.49 2.14
C ILE A 82 10.49 7.78 1.32
N LEU A 83 10.73 6.56 0.91
CA LEU A 83 9.75 5.75 0.16
C LEU A 83 8.48 5.53 0.99
N THR A 84 8.60 5.13 2.26
CA THR A 84 7.44 4.98 3.17
C THR A 84 6.67 6.30 3.29
N VAL A 85 7.35 7.43 3.48
CA VAL A 85 6.70 8.76 3.55
C VAL A 85 5.93 9.05 2.28
N VAL A 86 6.50 8.79 1.10
CA VAL A 86 5.83 8.99 -0.19
C VAL A 86 4.60 8.08 -0.32
N LEU A 87 4.74 6.79 0.01
CA LEU A 87 3.64 5.83 -0.08
C LEU A 87 2.48 6.22 0.85
N VAL A 88 2.78 6.60 2.09
CA VAL A 88 1.77 7.02 3.07
C VAL A 88 1.12 8.34 2.66
N ALA A 89 1.88 9.29 2.13
CA ALA A 89 1.34 10.55 1.63
C ALA A 89 0.39 10.32 0.43
N LEU A 90 0.75 9.44 -0.50
CA LEU A 90 -0.13 9.05 -1.61
C LEU A 90 -1.40 8.35 -1.12
N HIS A 91 -1.28 7.48 -0.11
CA HIS A 91 -2.43 6.82 0.50
C HIS A 91 -3.36 7.82 1.21
N LEU A 92 -2.81 8.77 1.96
CA LEU A 92 -3.55 9.88 2.58
C LEU A 92 -4.27 10.73 1.54
N PHE A 93 -3.59 11.09 0.45
CA PHE A 93 -4.19 11.86 -0.63
C PHE A 93 -5.39 11.12 -1.24
N ARG A 94 -5.22 9.82 -1.54
CA ARG A 94 -6.32 8.96 -2.03
C ARG A 94 -7.46 8.86 -1.01
N SER A 95 -7.14 8.74 0.28
CA SER A 95 -8.12 8.64 1.37
C SER A 95 -8.95 9.91 1.50
N ALA A 96 -8.38 11.10 1.24
CA ALA A 96 -9.11 12.36 1.22
C ALA A 96 -10.22 12.35 0.16
N PHE A 97 -9.95 11.85 -1.04
CA PHE A 97 -10.99 11.66 -2.07
C PHE A 97 -12.02 10.61 -1.67
N GLY A 98 -11.58 9.52 -1.04
CA GLY A 98 -12.47 8.50 -0.48
C GLY A 98 -13.44 9.07 0.55
N LEU A 99 -12.93 9.97 1.42
CA LEU A 99 -13.72 10.67 2.42
C LEU A 99 -14.81 11.54 1.78
N LEU A 100 -14.45 12.34 0.78
CA LEU A 100 -15.41 13.18 0.05
C LEU A 100 -16.54 12.33 -0.57
N ARG A 101 -16.20 11.19 -1.17
CA ARG A 101 -17.20 10.26 -1.73
C ARG A 101 -18.05 9.59 -0.66
N ALA A 102 -17.46 9.18 0.46
CA ALA A 102 -18.17 8.54 1.56
C ALA A 102 -19.20 9.49 2.22
N VAL A 103 -18.84 10.76 2.34
CA VAL A 103 -19.76 11.81 2.82
C VAL A 103 -20.89 12.05 1.80
N ALA A 104 -20.56 12.13 0.51
CA ALA A 104 -21.54 12.37 -0.55
C ALA A 104 -22.57 11.22 -0.69
N HIS A 105 -22.20 9.98 -0.40
CA HIS A 105 -23.06 8.79 -0.55
C HIS A 105 -23.56 8.20 0.77
N VAL A 106 -23.33 8.87 1.91
CA VAL A 106 -23.78 8.48 3.26
C VAL A 106 -23.48 6.99 3.57
N HIS A 107 -22.22 6.58 3.38
CA HIS A 107 -21.75 5.24 3.76
C HIS A 107 -21.01 5.27 5.11
N PRO A 108 -21.73 5.10 6.26
CA PRO A 108 -21.12 5.29 7.58
C PRO A 108 -19.99 4.30 7.87
N ILE A 109 -20.10 3.06 7.40
CA ILE A 109 -19.05 2.05 7.57
C ILE A 109 -17.80 2.42 6.78
N GLY A 110 -17.94 2.86 5.52
CA GLY A 110 -16.84 3.32 4.70
C GLY A 110 -16.15 4.54 5.29
N LEU A 111 -16.92 5.49 5.83
CA LEU A 111 -16.41 6.67 6.52
C LEU A 111 -15.57 6.29 7.74
N PHE A 112 -16.08 5.38 8.58
CA PHE A 112 -15.38 4.90 9.78
C PHE A 112 -14.03 4.29 9.47
N PHE A 113 -13.97 3.35 8.51
CA PHE A 113 -12.69 2.74 8.11
C PHE A 113 -11.74 3.75 7.48
N THR A 114 -12.23 4.65 6.63
CA THR A 114 -11.38 5.67 5.99
C THR A 114 -10.73 6.59 7.04
N LEU A 115 -11.48 6.99 8.07
CA LEU A 115 -10.95 7.81 9.16
C LEU A 115 -9.90 7.07 9.98
N ILE A 116 -10.12 5.79 10.30
CA ILE A 116 -9.13 4.97 11.02
C ILE A 116 -7.83 4.86 10.22
N PHE A 117 -7.92 4.52 8.93
CA PHE A 117 -6.72 4.39 8.10
C PHE A 117 -6.00 5.72 7.93
N ALA A 118 -6.73 6.83 7.73
CA ALA A 118 -6.11 8.16 7.67
C ALA A 118 -5.42 8.54 8.98
N ALA A 119 -5.99 8.22 10.13
CA ALA A 119 -5.38 8.47 11.43
C ALA A 119 -4.07 7.65 11.60
N VAL A 120 -4.07 6.39 11.18
CA VAL A 120 -2.87 5.54 11.17
C VAL A 120 -1.79 6.11 10.25
N ASP A 121 -2.15 6.56 9.05
CA ASP A 121 -1.24 7.18 8.09
C ASP A 121 -0.58 8.45 8.67
N VAL A 122 -1.38 9.32 9.28
CA VAL A 122 -0.86 10.53 9.96
C VAL A 122 0.07 10.14 11.10
N TRP A 123 -0.28 9.13 11.89
CA TRP A 123 0.57 8.65 12.97
C TRP A 123 1.92 8.13 12.44
N ILE A 124 1.92 7.36 11.35
CA ILE A 124 3.14 6.86 10.69
C ILE A 124 4.01 8.03 10.22
N LEU A 125 3.41 9.05 9.57
CA LEU A 125 4.15 10.23 9.14
C LEU A 125 4.79 10.94 10.33
N VAL A 126 4.02 11.27 11.36
CA VAL A 126 4.52 11.94 12.57
C VAL A 126 5.66 11.12 13.21
N TYR A 127 5.52 9.79 13.26
CA TYR A 127 6.54 8.90 13.79
C TYR A 127 7.84 8.95 12.98
N LEU A 128 7.77 8.89 11.65
CA LEU A 128 8.94 8.92 10.77
C LEU A 128 9.67 10.27 10.76
N PHE A 129 8.98 11.35 11.17
CA PHE A 129 9.58 12.67 11.31
C PHE A 129 10.20 12.95 12.68
N LYS A 130 10.06 12.04 13.67
CA LYS A 130 10.71 12.18 14.97
C LYS A 130 12.23 12.25 14.84
N PRO A 131 12.91 13.15 15.60
CA PRO A 131 14.36 13.30 15.51
C PRO A 131 15.13 12.00 15.78
N GLU A 132 14.67 11.20 16.74
CA GLU A 132 15.25 9.90 17.11
C GLU A 132 15.21 8.91 15.93
N VAL A 133 14.09 8.88 15.20
CA VAL A 133 13.92 8.03 14.03
C VAL A 133 14.79 8.53 12.89
N LYS A 134 14.82 9.85 12.64
CA LYS A 134 15.69 10.45 11.63
C LYS A 134 17.16 10.09 11.87
N GLN A 135 17.64 10.21 13.12
CA GLN A 135 19.01 9.85 13.48
C GLN A 135 19.30 8.36 13.25
N ALA A 136 18.37 7.47 13.59
CA ALA A 136 18.52 6.04 13.34
C ALA A 136 18.71 5.70 11.86
N PHE A 137 18.08 6.47 10.95
CA PHE A 137 18.25 6.35 9.51
C PHE A 137 19.48 7.10 8.94
N GLY A 138 20.33 7.67 9.81
CA GLY A 138 21.51 8.44 9.38
C GLY A 138 21.15 9.77 8.67
N ALA A 139 19.93 10.24 8.81
CA ALA A 139 19.48 11.49 8.23
C ALA A 139 19.86 12.66 9.16
N THR A 140 21.05 13.19 8.99
CA THR A 140 21.53 14.42 9.67
C THR A 140 21.19 15.65 8.82
N GLY A 141 19.90 15.95 8.63
CA GLY A 141 19.51 17.16 7.88
C GLY A 141 18.15 16.98 7.21
N PHE A 142 17.27 17.94 7.44
CA PHE A 142 15.85 18.12 7.10
C PHE A 142 14.87 17.46 8.03
#